data_b058f664ee3c499051adfd0d86cf8001
#
_entry.id   b058f664ee3c499051adfd0d86cf8001
#
_cell.length_a   1.000
_cell.length_b   1.000
_cell.length_c   1.000
_cell.angle_alpha   90.00
_cell.angle_beta   90.00
_cell.angle_gamma   90.00
#
_symmetry.space_group_name_H-M   'P 1'
#
loop_
_entity.id
_entity.type
_entity.pdbx_description
1 polymer ?
#
loop_
_entity_poly.entity_id
_entity_poly.type
_entity_poly.pdbx_seq_one_letter_code
_entity_poly.pdbx_strand_id
1 'polypeptide(L)'
;MQNNIFDLTGKVAVITGAGGILGPKHAEAIIEHGGTVVLTDHNEDKAQHKAALLNEKYGEGSAIPLYMDVVKKDTIIAVAEQLDKVDILINNAAKDPKVEDSKGMTPSSRFETMSQEFWEEGISATLHGTFLCSQVFANKMLENGGGVIVNIASCLANIAPDQRIYRQEGLEEDMQN
;
A
#
# COMPACT_ATOMS: atom_id res chain seq x y z
N MET A 1 -32.82 -15.12 -5.79
CA MET A 1 -31.75 -14.15 -6.08
C MET A 1 -30.44 -14.90 -5.91
N GLN A 2 -29.60 -15.02 -6.94
CA GLN A 2 -28.26 -15.55 -6.76
C GLN A 2 -27.48 -14.56 -5.87
N ASN A 3 -27.01 -15.02 -4.70
CA ASN A 3 -26.11 -14.24 -3.88
C ASN A 3 -24.84 -13.99 -4.71
N ASN A 4 -24.60 -12.75 -5.08
CA ASN A 4 -23.33 -12.36 -5.70
C ASN A 4 -22.24 -12.44 -4.62
N ILE A 5 -21.39 -13.48 -4.69
CA ILE A 5 -20.32 -13.72 -3.70
C ILE A 5 -19.27 -12.61 -3.68
N PHE A 6 -19.26 -11.72 -4.69
CA PHE A 6 -18.36 -10.57 -4.79
C PHE A 6 -19.03 -9.27 -4.36
N ASP A 7 -20.27 -9.30 -3.84
CA ASP A 7 -20.97 -8.09 -3.38
C ASP A 7 -20.31 -7.55 -2.11
N LEU A 8 -19.80 -6.32 -2.22
CA LEU A 8 -19.20 -5.55 -1.13
C LEU A 8 -20.06 -4.36 -0.71
N THR A 9 -21.36 -4.35 -1.07
CA THR A 9 -22.27 -3.27 -0.72
C THR A 9 -22.25 -3.01 0.78
N GLY A 10 -22.00 -1.75 1.15
CA GLY A 10 -21.90 -1.31 2.53
C GLY A 10 -20.61 -1.73 3.25
N LYS A 11 -19.62 -2.33 2.58
CA LYS A 11 -18.31 -2.63 3.14
C LYS A 11 -17.38 -1.43 3.03
N VAL A 12 -16.53 -1.23 4.04
CA VAL A 12 -15.51 -0.17 4.09
C VAL A 12 -14.14 -0.82 4.05
N ALA A 13 -13.33 -0.44 3.06
CA ALA A 13 -11.97 -0.91 2.88
C ALA A 13 -10.95 0.22 3.12
N VAL A 14 -9.95 -0.03 3.96
CA VAL A 14 -8.78 0.85 4.11
C VAL A 14 -7.64 0.30 3.27
N ILE A 15 -7.02 1.16 2.46
CA ILE A 15 -5.90 0.81 1.58
C ILE A 15 -4.70 1.68 1.94
N THR A 16 -3.59 1.06 2.36
CA THR A 16 -2.37 1.78 2.72
C THR A 16 -1.48 2.04 1.50
N GLY A 17 -0.76 3.17 1.47
CA GLY A 17 0.08 3.55 0.32
C GLY A 17 -0.74 3.76 -0.96
N ALA A 18 -1.96 4.24 -0.81
CA ALA A 18 -2.93 4.32 -1.89
C ALA A 18 -2.63 5.41 -2.94
N GLY A 19 -1.71 6.33 -2.65
CA GLY A 19 -1.21 7.31 -3.62
C GLY A 19 -0.28 6.72 -4.69
N GLY A 20 0.15 5.45 -4.52
CA GLY A 20 1.01 4.71 -5.44
C GLY A 20 0.30 4.21 -6.70
N ILE A 21 0.93 3.22 -7.37
CA ILE A 21 0.43 2.66 -8.65
C ILE A 21 -0.70 1.65 -8.40
N LEU A 22 -0.51 0.71 -7.46
CA LEU A 22 -1.45 -0.39 -7.22
C LEU A 22 -2.65 0.01 -6.36
N GLY A 23 -2.47 0.96 -5.42
CA GLY A 23 -3.54 1.38 -4.53
C GLY A 23 -4.84 1.76 -5.23
N PRO A 24 -4.83 2.62 -6.27
CA PRO A 24 -6.04 2.94 -7.03
C PRO A 24 -6.68 1.74 -7.72
N LYS A 25 -5.89 0.73 -8.12
CA LYS A 25 -6.42 -0.49 -8.75
C LYS A 25 -7.15 -1.39 -7.76
N HIS A 26 -6.63 -1.49 -6.54
CA HIS A 26 -7.35 -2.16 -5.46
C HIS A 26 -8.66 -1.41 -5.13
N ALA A 27 -8.60 -0.08 -5.10
CA ALA A 27 -9.77 0.75 -4.85
C ALA A 27 -10.84 0.58 -5.93
N GLU A 28 -10.47 0.63 -7.21
CA GLU A 28 -11.40 0.38 -8.33
C GLU A 28 -12.13 -0.95 -8.15
N ALA A 29 -11.39 -2.02 -7.87
CA ALA A 29 -12.00 -3.35 -7.68
C ALA A 29 -13.01 -3.38 -6.52
N ILE A 30 -12.73 -2.72 -5.39
CA ILE A 30 -13.66 -2.64 -4.25
C ILE A 30 -14.91 -1.83 -4.61
N ILE A 31 -14.73 -0.67 -5.25
CA ILE A 31 -15.84 0.23 -5.60
C ILE A 31 -16.75 -0.41 -6.65
N GLU A 32 -16.20 -1.06 -7.66
CA GLU A 32 -16.96 -1.77 -8.71
C GLU A 32 -17.85 -2.89 -8.14
N HIS A 33 -17.54 -3.37 -6.94
CA HIS A 33 -18.33 -4.35 -6.21
C HIS A 33 -19.20 -3.74 -5.10
N GLY A 34 -19.36 -2.41 -5.08
CA GLY A 34 -20.29 -1.69 -4.18
C GLY A 34 -19.70 -1.30 -2.83
N GLY A 35 -18.39 -1.49 -2.59
CA GLY A 35 -17.73 -1.06 -1.37
C GLY A 35 -17.31 0.41 -1.42
N THR A 36 -17.05 0.99 -0.26
CA THR A 36 -16.42 2.31 -0.09
C THR A 36 -14.96 2.14 0.31
N VAL A 37 -14.07 2.98 -0.22
CA VAL A 37 -12.64 2.90 0.08
C VAL A 37 -12.12 4.12 0.82
N VAL A 38 -11.25 3.89 1.78
CA VAL A 38 -10.44 4.91 2.46
C VAL A 38 -9.02 4.79 1.93
N LEU A 39 -8.60 5.79 1.15
CA LEU A 39 -7.28 5.85 0.54
C LEU A 39 -6.32 6.55 1.50
N THR A 40 -5.37 5.81 2.04
CA THR A 40 -4.39 6.38 2.97
C THR A 40 -2.98 6.41 2.38
N ASP A 41 -2.28 7.52 2.56
CA ASP A 41 -0.90 7.69 2.14
C ASP A 41 -0.18 8.68 3.05
N HIS A 42 1.16 8.54 3.19
CA HIS A 42 1.99 9.52 3.90
C HIS A 42 2.14 10.83 3.10
N ASN A 43 1.83 10.81 1.82
CA ASN A 43 1.69 11.99 0.99
C ASN A 43 0.19 12.25 0.77
N GLU A 44 -0.34 13.20 1.53
CA GLU A 44 -1.75 13.55 1.53
C GLU A 44 -2.25 14.00 0.15
N ASP A 45 -1.46 14.82 -0.57
CA ASP A 45 -1.83 15.32 -1.90
C ASP A 45 -2.04 14.18 -2.89
N LYS A 46 -1.21 13.11 -2.80
CA LYS A 46 -1.38 11.94 -3.65
C LYS A 46 -2.67 11.17 -3.34
N ALA A 47 -2.99 10.99 -2.05
CA ALA A 47 -4.23 10.34 -1.65
C ALA A 47 -5.45 11.15 -2.13
N GLN A 48 -5.44 12.47 -1.92
CA GLN A 48 -6.49 13.38 -2.37
C GLN A 48 -6.68 13.35 -3.89
N HIS A 49 -5.59 13.43 -4.65
CA HIS A 49 -5.66 13.36 -6.12
C HIS A 49 -6.27 12.04 -6.60
N LYS A 50 -5.86 10.91 -6.03
CA LYS A 50 -6.39 9.59 -6.40
C LYS A 50 -7.86 9.44 -6.02
N ALA A 51 -8.26 9.92 -4.85
CA ALA A 51 -9.65 9.91 -4.43
C ALA A 51 -10.53 10.77 -5.34
N ALA A 52 -10.07 11.95 -5.73
CA ALA A 52 -10.81 12.82 -6.65
C ALA A 52 -11.10 12.12 -7.99
N LEU A 53 -10.10 11.45 -8.59
CA LEU A 53 -10.27 10.70 -9.84
C LEU A 53 -11.27 9.54 -9.70
N LEU A 54 -11.25 8.84 -8.55
CA LEU A 54 -12.21 7.76 -8.29
C LEU A 54 -13.62 8.30 -8.06
N ASN A 55 -13.77 9.38 -7.31
CA ASN A 55 -15.07 10.02 -7.08
C ASN A 55 -15.65 10.60 -8.36
N GLU A 56 -14.85 11.18 -9.25
CA GLU A 56 -15.31 11.61 -10.59
C GLU A 56 -15.85 10.44 -11.41
N LYS A 57 -15.19 9.27 -11.34
CA LYS A 57 -15.56 8.09 -12.13
C LYS A 57 -16.74 7.31 -11.55
N TYR A 58 -16.81 7.16 -10.23
CA TYR A 58 -17.73 6.24 -9.57
C TYR A 58 -18.79 6.93 -8.69
N GLY A 59 -18.70 8.22 -8.53
CA GLY A 59 -19.60 9.02 -7.70
C GLY A 59 -18.97 9.47 -6.39
N GLU A 60 -19.44 10.63 -5.91
CA GLU A 60 -18.94 11.26 -4.69
C GLU A 60 -19.09 10.34 -3.47
N GLY A 61 -18.06 10.28 -2.65
CA GLY A 61 -18.02 9.44 -1.44
C GLY A 61 -17.63 7.98 -1.68
N SER A 62 -17.35 7.57 -2.93
CA SER A 62 -16.82 6.24 -3.22
C SER A 62 -15.40 6.05 -2.68
N ALA A 63 -14.60 7.13 -2.64
CA ALA A 63 -13.23 7.15 -2.15
C ALA A 63 -13.00 8.33 -1.20
N ILE A 64 -12.49 8.05 0.00
CA ILE A 64 -12.22 9.02 1.07
C ILE A 64 -10.72 9.09 1.27
N PRO A 65 -10.05 10.23 1.00
CA PRO A 65 -8.62 10.37 1.23
C PRO A 65 -8.34 10.73 2.69
N LEU A 66 -7.34 10.07 3.31
CA LEU A 66 -6.85 10.40 4.64
C LEU A 66 -5.33 10.32 4.69
N TYR A 67 -4.71 11.24 5.42
CA TYR A 67 -3.28 11.15 5.75
C TYR A 67 -3.02 9.99 6.71
N MET A 68 -2.05 9.15 6.38
CA MET A 68 -1.57 8.09 7.27
C MET A 68 -0.14 7.70 6.93
N ASP A 69 0.74 7.78 7.90
CA ASP A 69 2.09 7.25 7.81
C ASP A 69 2.15 5.91 8.56
N VAL A 70 2.33 4.82 7.81
CA VAL A 70 2.28 3.45 8.36
C VAL A 70 3.37 3.16 9.39
N VAL A 71 4.45 3.96 9.43
CA VAL A 71 5.50 3.82 10.44
C VAL A 71 5.22 4.60 11.73
N LYS A 72 4.15 5.39 11.75
CA LYS A 72 3.72 6.20 12.90
C LYS A 72 2.37 5.72 13.41
N LYS A 73 2.40 4.96 14.51
CA LYS A 73 1.20 4.33 15.07
C LYS A 73 0.07 5.31 15.42
N ASP A 74 0.42 6.52 15.86
CA ASP A 74 -0.53 7.58 16.17
C ASP A 74 -1.35 8.02 14.96
N THR A 75 -0.76 8.10 13.78
CA THR A 75 -1.49 8.43 12.55
C THR A 75 -2.45 7.32 12.13
N ILE A 76 -2.08 6.05 12.38
CA ILE A 76 -2.96 4.91 12.08
C ILE A 76 -4.16 4.91 13.03
N ILE A 77 -3.93 5.17 14.31
CA ILE A 77 -5.00 5.31 15.32
C ILE A 77 -5.93 6.46 14.93
N ALA A 78 -5.38 7.61 14.57
CA ALA A 78 -6.18 8.77 14.16
C ALA A 78 -7.09 8.49 12.95
N VAL A 79 -6.64 7.67 11.99
CA VAL A 79 -7.49 7.21 10.89
C VAL A 79 -8.57 6.25 11.39
N ALA A 80 -8.22 5.27 12.23
CA ALA A 80 -9.19 4.31 12.75
C ALA A 80 -10.30 4.96 13.59
N GLU A 81 -9.99 6.04 14.31
CA GLU A 81 -10.95 6.82 15.11
C GLU A 81 -11.92 7.64 14.26
N GLN A 82 -11.54 8.02 13.04
CA GLN A 82 -12.41 8.75 12.10
C GLN A 82 -13.42 7.84 11.39
N LEU A 83 -13.26 6.52 11.47
CA LEU A 83 -14.09 5.57 10.76
C LEU A 83 -15.06 4.88 11.72
N ASP A 84 -16.35 4.85 11.36
CA ASP A 84 -17.36 4.12 12.14
C ASP A 84 -17.05 2.60 12.13
N LYS A 85 -16.61 2.08 10.98
CA LYS A 85 -16.24 0.66 10.82
C LYS A 85 -15.12 0.47 9.80
N VAL A 86 -14.49 -0.69 9.86
CA VAL A 86 -13.58 -1.21 8.85
C VAL A 86 -13.88 -2.68 8.63
N ASP A 87 -14.17 -3.08 7.41
CA ASP A 87 -14.45 -4.48 7.03
C ASP A 87 -13.23 -5.12 6.35
N ILE A 88 -12.42 -4.31 5.63
CA ILE A 88 -11.28 -4.79 4.84
C ILE A 88 -10.08 -3.86 5.07
N LEU A 89 -8.91 -4.46 5.29
CA LEU A 89 -7.63 -3.77 5.28
C LEU A 89 -6.78 -4.33 4.16
N ILE A 90 -6.27 -3.46 3.28
CA ILE A 90 -5.26 -3.83 2.28
C ILE A 90 -3.93 -3.16 2.64
N ASN A 91 -3.00 -3.94 3.18
CA ASN A 91 -1.63 -3.52 3.42
C ASN A 91 -0.87 -3.53 2.09
N ASN A 92 -0.86 -2.37 1.43
CA ASN A 92 -0.23 -2.16 0.13
C ASN A 92 0.98 -1.21 0.22
N ALA A 93 1.11 -0.46 1.32
CA ALA A 93 2.25 0.42 1.51
C ALA A 93 3.57 -0.36 1.53
N ALA A 94 4.50 0.05 0.70
CA ALA A 94 5.84 -0.47 0.64
C ALA A 94 6.81 0.64 0.23
N LYS A 95 8.04 0.56 0.69
CA LYS A 95 9.13 1.38 0.15
C LYS A 95 9.85 0.55 -0.91
N ASP A 96 9.62 0.91 -2.16
CA ASP A 96 10.32 0.34 -3.29
C ASP A 96 11.32 1.38 -3.81
N PRO A 97 12.62 1.08 -3.86
CA PRO A 97 13.61 1.98 -4.42
C PRO A 97 13.27 2.25 -5.89
N LYS A 98 12.93 3.50 -6.18
CA LYS A 98 12.71 3.89 -7.57
C LYS A 98 14.05 3.88 -8.29
N VAL A 99 14.11 3.20 -9.40
CA VAL A 99 15.13 3.41 -10.41
C VAL A 99 14.81 4.77 -11.05
N GLU A 100 15.40 5.83 -10.51
CA GLU A 100 15.25 7.16 -11.09
C GLU A 100 16.14 7.24 -12.34
N ASP A 101 15.46 7.45 -13.47
CA ASP A 101 15.99 7.88 -14.77
C ASP A 101 17.38 7.35 -15.17
N SER A 102 17.40 6.41 -16.12
CA SER A 102 18.49 6.16 -17.11
C SER A 102 19.97 6.34 -16.71
N LYS A 103 20.28 6.60 -15.47
CA LYS A 103 21.65 6.81 -14.94
C LYS A 103 22.23 5.60 -14.20
N GLY A 104 21.60 4.43 -14.36
CA GLY A 104 22.02 3.23 -13.64
C GLY A 104 21.34 3.12 -12.27
N MET A 105 21.43 1.94 -11.66
CA MET A 105 20.91 1.69 -10.32
C MET A 105 21.75 2.44 -9.30
N THR A 106 21.10 2.96 -8.27
CA THR A 106 21.83 3.61 -7.19
C THR A 106 22.74 2.56 -6.49
N PRO A 107 23.96 2.93 -6.05
CA PRO A 107 24.84 2.03 -5.29
C PRO A 107 24.15 1.38 -4.07
N SER A 108 23.05 1.95 -3.61
CA SER A 108 22.24 1.44 -2.49
C SER A 108 21.46 0.15 -2.80
N SER A 109 21.36 -0.29 -4.06
CA SER A 109 20.64 -1.52 -4.42
C SER A 109 21.49 -2.79 -4.23
N ARG A 110 22.82 -2.66 -4.17
CA ARG A 110 23.74 -3.79 -3.94
C ARG A 110 23.80 -4.12 -2.46
N PHE A 111 23.66 -5.40 -2.14
CA PHE A 111 23.64 -5.86 -0.74
C PHE A 111 24.92 -5.48 0.02
N GLU A 112 26.08 -5.63 -0.61
CA GLU A 112 27.39 -5.36 0.01
C GLU A 112 27.66 -3.86 0.29
N THR A 113 26.89 -2.96 -0.34
CA THR A 113 27.02 -1.50 -0.18
C THR A 113 25.76 -0.86 0.36
N MET A 114 24.74 -1.66 0.65
CA MET A 114 23.45 -1.15 1.20
C MET A 114 23.69 -0.53 2.57
N SER A 115 23.23 0.72 2.74
CA SER A 115 23.30 1.37 4.05
C SER A 115 22.30 0.79 5.04
N GLN A 116 22.64 0.87 6.32
CA GLN A 116 21.73 0.42 7.38
C GLN A 116 20.43 1.22 7.36
N GLU A 117 20.50 2.52 7.12
CA GLU A 117 19.33 3.42 7.05
C GLU A 117 18.37 3.01 5.93
N PHE A 118 18.90 2.69 4.75
CA PHE A 118 18.08 2.24 3.63
C PHE A 118 17.35 0.93 3.96
N TRP A 119 18.05 -0.02 4.60
CA TRP A 119 17.45 -1.27 5.08
C TRP A 119 16.36 -1.01 6.12
N GLU A 120 16.64 -0.19 7.14
CA GLU A 120 15.70 0.14 8.22
C GLU A 120 14.44 0.82 7.70
N GLU A 121 14.57 1.73 6.74
CA GLU A 121 13.43 2.39 6.11
C GLU A 121 12.54 1.39 5.34
N GLY A 122 13.15 0.45 4.61
CA GLY A 122 12.44 -0.61 3.90
C GLY A 122 11.64 -1.52 4.85
N ILE A 123 12.29 -2.00 5.91
CA ILE A 123 11.66 -2.85 6.94
C ILE A 123 10.57 -2.08 7.70
N SER A 124 10.84 -0.82 8.03
CA SER A 124 9.88 0.01 8.78
C SER A 124 8.60 0.24 7.99
N ALA A 125 8.68 0.58 6.71
CA ALA A 125 7.50 0.81 5.90
C ALA A 125 6.75 -0.49 5.57
N THR A 126 7.49 -1.53 5.14
CA THR A 126 6.87 -2.74 4.58
C THR A 126 6.44 -3.73 5.65
N LEU A 127 7.33 -4.07 6.60
CA LEU A 127 7.05 -5.10 7.60
C LEU A 127 6.41 -4.52 8.86
N HIS A 128 7.07 -3.52 9.47
CA HIS A 128 6.59 -2.93 10.70
C HIS A 128 5.28 -2.17 10.49
N GLY A 129 5.16 -1.42 9.40
CA GLY A 129 3.93 -0.73 9.03
C GLY A 129 2.76 -1.68 8.82
N THR A 130 2.98 -2.80 8.12
CA THR A 130 1.97 -3.87 7.97
C THR A 130 1.51 -4.43 9.32
N PHE A 131 2.44 -4.66 10.24
CA PHE A 131 2.11 -5.11 11.60
C PHE A 131 1.28 -4.07 12.37
N LEU A 132 1.69 -2.81 12.38
CA LEU A 132 0.98 -1.74 13.08
C LEU A 132 -0.43 -1.51 12.53
N CYS A 133 -0.57 -1.42 11.20
CA CYS A 133 -1.88 -1.27 10.56
C CYS A 133 -2.78 -2.47 10.88
N SER A 134 -2.25 -3.70 10.75
CA SER A 134 -3.01 -4.91 11.07
C SER A 134 -3.47 -4.92 12.53
N GLN A 135 -2.61 -4.53 13.48
CA GLN A 135 -2.95 -4.49 14.90
C GLN A 135 -4.06 -3.48 15.19
N VAL A 136 -3.95 -2.26 14.65
CA VAL A 136 -4.94 -1.20 14.93
C VAL A 136 -6.27 -1.50 14.26
N PHE A 137 -6.27 -1.82 12.97
CA PHE A 137 -7.51 -2.08 12.24
C PHE A 137 -8.16 -3.41 12.61
N ALA A 138 -7.40 -4.44 13.03
CA ALA A 138 -8.00 -5.65 13.58
C ALA A 138 -8.87 -5.37 14.83
N ASN A 139 -8.40 -4.49 15.73
CA ASN A 139 -9.21 -4.08 16.87
C ASN A 139 -10.50 -3.38 16.41
N LYS A 140 -10.41 -2.48 15.42
CA LYS A 140 -11.59 -1.81 14.85
C LYS A 140 -12.55 -2.80 14.18
N MET A 141 -12.03 -3.82 13.48
CA MET A 141 -12.83 -4.88 12.87
C MET A 141 -13.56 -5.74 13.92
N LEU A 142 -12.90 -6.05 15.05
CA LEU A 142 -13.50 -6.83 16.14
C LEU A 142 -14.72 -6.14 16.76
N GLU A 143 -14.73 -4.81 16.85
CA GLU A 143 -15.89 -4.03 17.31
C GLU A 143 -17.12 -4.22 16.43
N ASN A 144 -16.91 -4.60 15.15
CA ASN A 144 -17.95 -4.75 14.14
C ASN A 144 -18.16 -6.20 13.68
N GLY A 145 -17.69 -7.18 14.48
CA GLY A 145 -17.93 -8.60 14.22
C GLY A 145 -16.89 -9.28 13.32
N GLY A 146 -15.79 -8.62 13.02
CA GLY A 146 -14.67 -9.16 12.24
C GLY A 146 -14.41 -8.45 10.93
N GLY A 147 -13.43 -8.93 10.18
CA GLY A 147 -13.01 -8.34 8.90
C GLY A 147 -11.99 -9.20 8.18
N VAL A 148 -11.44 -8.67 7.08
CA VAL A 148 -10.44 -9.34 6.25
C VAL A 148 -9.21 -8.45 6.13
N ILE A 149 -8.03 -9.03 6.34
CA ILE A 149 -6.74 -8.36 6.13
C ILE A 149 -6.04 -9.01 4.94
N VAL A 150 -5.71 -8.22 3.93
CA VAL A 150 -4.95 -8.62 2.76
C VAL A 150 -3.57 -7.96 2.80
N ASN A 151 -2.52 -8.76 2.74
CA ASN A 151 -1.15 -8.27 2.67
C ASN A 151 -0.63 -8.45 1.24
N ILE A 152 -0.20 -7.35 0.61
CA ILE A 152 0.42 -7.40 -0.71
C ILE A 152 1.86 -7.88 -0.54
N ALA A 153 2.15 -9.03 -1.12
CA ALA A 153 3.47 -9.66 -1.09
C ALA A 153 4.03 -9.81 -2.51
N SER A 154 5.22 -10.37 -2.63
CA SER A 154 5.86 -10.59 -3.92
C SER A 154 6.20 -12.07 -4.11
N CYS A 155 6.14 -12.55 -5.36
CA CYS A 155 6.68 -13.85 -5.73
C CYS A 155 8.20 -13.94 -5.46
N LEU A 156 8.89 -12.81 -5.43
CA LEU A 156 10.32 -12.72 -5.10
C LEU A 156 10.62 -13.03 -3.63
N ALA A 157 9.62 -13.15 -2.79
CA ALA A 157 9.77 -13.67 -1.43
C ALA A 157 10.17 -15.17 -1.41
N ASN A 158 9.82 -15.90 -2.47
CA ASN A 158 10.11 -17.34 -2.58
C ASN A 158 11.22 -17.66 -3.59
N ILE A 159 11.41 -16.81 -4.59
CA ILE A 159 12.37 -17.03 -5.68
C ILE A 159 13.16 -15.74 -5.87
N ALA A 160 14.49 -15.80 -5.65
CA ALA A 160 15.34 -14.64 -5.92
C ALA A 160 15.28 -14.28 -7.42
N PRO A 161 15.19 -12.99 -7.76
CA PRO A 161 15.23 -12.56 -9.16
C PRO A 161 16.62 -12.87 -9.77
N ASP A 162 16.63 -13.19 -11.05
CA ASP A 162 17.88 -13.33 -11.80
C ASP A 162 18.49 -11.94 -12.00
N GLN A 163 19.54 -11.63 -11.25
CA GLN A 163 20.19 -10.31 -11.27
C GLN A 163 20.77 -9.95 -12.66
N ARG A 164 21.02 -10.95 -13.53
CA ARG A 164 21.53 -10.71 -14.88
C ARG A 164 20.58 -9.88 -15.75
N ILE A 165 19.27 -9.90 -15.49
CA ILE A 165 18.30 -9.11 -16.23
C ILE A 165 18.40 -7.59 -15.97
N TYR A 166 19.06 -7.22 -14.88
CA TYR A 166 19.26 -5.81 -14.50
C TYR A 166 20.59 -5.25 -14.98
N ARG A 167 21.48 -6.10 -15.53
CA ARG A 167 22.76 -5.65 -16.07
C ARG A 167 22.55 -4.80 -17.30
N GLN A 168 23.28 -3.70 -17.37
CA GLN A 168 23.28 -2.79 -18.50
C GLN A 168 24.64 -2.78 -19.19
N GLU A 169 24.63 -2.89 -20.51
CA GLU A 169 25.86 -2.85 -21.30
C GLU A 169 26.48 -1.45 -21.21
N GLY A 170 27.79 -1.40 -20.96
CA GLY A 170 28.55 -0.14 -20.85
C GLY A 170 28.58 0.48 -19.45
N LEU A 171 27.95 -0.13 -18.43
CA LEU A 171 28.13 0.28 -17.04
C LEU A 171 29.32 -0.48 -16.40
N GLU A 172 30.08 0.24 -15.58
CA GLU A 172 31.12 -0.35 -14.73
C GLU A 172 30.51 -1.38 -13.75
N GLU A 173 31.31 -2.37 -13.33
CA GLU A 173 30.81 -3.49 -12.50
C GLU A 173 30.24 -3.03 -11.15
N ASP A 174 30.81 -1.98 -10.55
CA ASP A 174 30.33 -1.38 -9.30
C ASP A 174 29.03 -0.56 -9.46
N MET A 175 28.66 -0.26 -10.71
CA MET A 175 27.40 0.39 -11.08
C MET A 175 26.33 -0.60 -11.56
N GLN A 176 26.66 -1.87 -11.68
CA GLN A 176 25.72 -2.95 -12.01
C GLN A 176 24.95 -3.40 -10.75
N ASN A 177 23.81 -4.02 -10.96
CA ASN A 177 23.03 -4.63 -9.88
C ASN A 177 23.48 -6.07 -9.66
#